data_205ab4c569a44c07fa7d74a09a3520b1
#
_entry.id   205ab4c569a44c07fa7d74a09a3520b1
#
_cell.length_a   1.000
_cell.length_b   1.000
_cell.length_c   1.000
_cell.angle_alpha   90.00
_cell.angle_beta   90.00
_cell.angle_gamma   90.00
#
_symmetry.space_group_name_H-M   'P 1'
#
loop_
_entity.id
_entity.type
_entity.pdbx_description
1 polymer ?
#
loop_
_entity_poly.entity_id
_entity_poly.type
_entity_poly.pdbx_seq_one_letter_code
_entity_poly.pdbx_strand_id
1 'polypeptide(L)'
;YPLRRQRQMCIRDRISTVSKGLNGASDISEELRQTVLDTAVEMGYSTKRSRKVENRKLALFIENMNYESIDEFGYDVVLGFKQNAFKHKWDVDIIPVTPQLQAEEKYDTYILKNGYCGAFLVGFALHDEWMQQLKNTTMPTVLFDNYIENNPNVAYVGTDSYEGIDMAVKHLHNLGHKKIAFINGSLFSLVSDQRQEAFENSMRDAGLEIYPELMGHGYYIPETAQYYVSNFIAAGATAILCGSDTIAKGVISECQMHGFNVPNDISVVGFDDVKFAAALTPPLTTIRQERNDLGRCAYIILNSLIHHIPISRTQLRPMLIERESTARVSTAHAAEE
;
A
#
# COMPACT_ATOMS: atom_id res chain seq x y z
N TYR A 1 22.03 -40.95 -10.46
CA TYR A 1 20.72 -41.60 -10.60
C TYR A 1 20.20 -42.36 -9.35
N PRO A 2 21.03 -42.77 -8.38
CA PRO A 2 20.52 -43.43 -7.17
C PRO A 2 19.79 -42.51 -6.19
N LEU A 3 20.24 -41.25 -6.05
CA LEU A 3 19.69 -40.28 -5.06
C LEU A 3 18.24 -39.85 -5.32
N ARG A 4 17.82 -39.80 -6.59
CA ARG A 4 16.43 -39.43 -6.95
C ARG A 4 15.46 -40.57 -6.64
N ARG A 5 15.86 -41.83 -6.79
CA ARG A 5 15.06 -43.01 -6.42
C ARG A 5 14.99 -43.20 -4.91
N GLN A 6 16.06 -42.93 -4.15
CA GLN A 6 16.03 -42.99 -2.69
C GLN A 6 15.11 -41.92 -2.09
N ARG A 7 15.13 -40.68 -2.61
CA ARG A 7 14.15 -39.64 -2.19
C ARG A 7 12.70 -40.02 -2.54
N GLN A 8 12.46 -40.64 -3.70
CA GLN A 8 11.13 -41.12 -4.06
C GLN A 8 10.66 -42.32 -3.23
N MET A 9 11.56 -43.21 -2.80
CA MET A 9 11.21 -44.33 -1.88
C MET A 9 10.88 -43.81 -0.49
N CYS A 10 11.63 -42.86 0.07
CA CYS A 10 11.31 -42.27 1.37
C CYS A 10 9.94 -41.55 1.40
N ILE A 11 9.48 -41.00 0.27
CA ILE A 11 8.17 -40.36 0.16
C ILE A 11 7.05 -41.43 0.05
N ARG A 12 7.28 -42.58 -0.63
CA ARG A 12 6.27 -43.63 -0.79
C ARG A 12 5.94 -44.35 0.50
N ASP A 13 6.90 -44.60 1.37
CA ASP A 13 6.69 -45.32 2.63
C ASP A 13 5.99 -44.50 3.72
N ARG A 14 5.74 -43.20 3.49
CA ARG A 14 5.18 -42.26 4.49
C ARG A 14 4.13 -41.29 3.94
N ILE A 15 3.31 -41.70 2.98
CA ILE A 15 2.18 -40.89 2.47
C ILE A 15 1.27 -40.45 3.61
N SER A 16 1.09 -41.28 4.62
CA SER A 16 0.30 -40.96 5.83
C SER A 16 0.96 -39.84 6.65
N THR A 17 2.30 -39.83 6.79
CA THR A 17 3.04 -38.80 7.54
C THR A 17 3.02 -37.46 6.80
N VAL A 18 3.21 -37.47 5.49
CA VAL A 18 3.09 -36.26 4.67
C VAL A 18 1.66 -35.71 4.75
N SER A 19 0.64 -36.55 4.63
CA SER A 19 -0.75 -36.14 4.77
C SER A 19 -1.05 -35.59 6.17
N LYS A 20 -0.51 -36.17 7.23
CA LYS A 20 -0.66 -35.69 8.61
C LYS A 20 0.04 -34.33 8.80
N GLY A 21 1.27 -34.16 8.28
CA GLY A 21 2.00 -32.89 8.31
C GLY A 21 1.25 -31.74 7.64
N LEU A 22 0.77 -31.99 6.42
CA LEU A 22 0.00 -31.02 5.65
C LEU A 22 -1.37 -30.68 6.27
N ASN A 23 -1.98 -31.60 7.03
CA ASN A 23 -3.31 -31.41 7.63
C ASN A 23 -3.25 -31.03 9.12
N GLY A 24 -2.08 -30.83 9.70
CA GLY A 24 -1.94 -30.42 11.10
C GLY A 24 -2.42 -31.46 12.11
N ALA A 25 -2.21 -32.75 11.80
CA ALA A 25 -2.59 -33.82 12.74
C ALA A 25 -1.78 -33.73 14.05
N SER A 26 -2.42 -33.94 15.18
CA SER A 26 -1.82 -33.79 16.52
C SER A 26 -0.82 -34.88 16.90
N ASP A 27 -0.72 -35.94 16.09
CA ASP A 27 0.10 -37.14 16.37
C ASP A 27 1.47 -37.11 15.65
N ILE A 28 1.91 -35.94 15.14
CA ILE A 28 3.24 -35.70 14.62
C ILE A 28 3.92 -34.58 15.37
N SER A 29 5.26 -34.61 15.49
CA SER A 29 6.03 -33.52 16.09
C SER A 29 5.99 -32.24 15.21
N GLU A 30 6.06 -31.07 15.84
CA GLU A 30 6.07 -29.80 15.11
C GLU A 30 7.31 -29.69 14.16
N GLU A 31 8.47 -30.22 14.59
CA GLU A 31 9.67 -30.29 13.76
C GLU A 31 9.46 -31.11 12.48
N LEU A 32 8.81 -32.28 12.59
CA LEU A 32 8.49 -33.12 11.43
C LEU A 32 7.44 -32.45 10.54
N ARG A 33 6.46 -31.77 11.16
CA ARG A 33 5.47 -30.99 10.45
C ARG A 33 6.11 -29.88 9.64
N GLN A 34 7.02 -29.11 10.26
CA GLN A 34 7.77 -28.05 9.59
C GLN A 34 8.57 -28.58 8.40
N THR A 35 9.29 -29.70 8.58
CA THR A 35 10.03 -30.34 7.50
C THR A 35 9.12 -30.73 6.33
N VAL A 36 7.92 -31.25 6.61
CA VAL A 36 6.95 -31.63 5.56
C VAL A 36 6.45 -30.38 4.82
N LEU A 37 6.16 -29.29 5.53
CA LEU A 37 5.69 -28.03 4.95
C LEU A 37 6.77 -27.39 4.06
N ASP A 38 8.01 -27.31 4.55
CA ASP A 38 9.14 -26.74 3.79
C ASP A 38 9.41 -27.56 2.52
N THR A 39 9.40 -28.90 2.64
CA THR A 39 9.55 -29.78 1.47
C THR A 39 8.39 -29.62 0.48
N ALA A 40 7.16 -29.41 0.97
CA ALA A 40 6.00 -29.19 0.11
C ALA A 40 6.16 -27.86 -0.66
N VAL A 41 6.61 -26.78 -0.01
CA VAL A 41 6.93 -25.51 -0.63
C VAL A 41 8.01 -25.66 -1.71
N GLU A 42 9.15 -26.30 -1.37
CA GLU A 42 10.26 -26.56 -2.31
C GLU A 42 9.83 -27.38 -3.54
N MET A 43 8.85 -28.27 -3.37
CA MET A 43 8.30 -29.06 -4.47
C MET A 43 7.20 -28.34 -5.26
N GLY A 44 6.88 -27.09 -4.93
CA GLY A 44 5.80 -26.32 -5.56
C GLY A 44 4.40 -26.92 -5.26
N TYR A 45 4.26 -27.58 -4.10
CA TYR A 45 3.00 -28.17 -3.69
C TYR A 45 2.06 -27.08 -3.20
N SER A 46 1.17 -26.63 -4.07
CA SER A 46 -0.01 -25.87 -3.67
C SER A 46 -1.11 -26.85 -3.23
N THR A 47 -1.70 -26.64 -2.07
CA THR A 47 -2.73 -27.56 -1.57
C THR A 47 -3.92 -27.62 -2.54
N LYS A 48 -3.92 -28.65 -3.42
CA LYS A 48 -5.12 -28.98 -4.25
C LYS A 48 -6.36 -29.24 -3.38
N ARG A 49 -6.17 -29.39 -2.07
CA ARG A 49 -7.23 -29.63 -1.07
C ARG A 49 -7.95 -28.37 -0.60
N SER A 50 -7.34 -27.19 -0.70
CA SER A 50 -8.06 -25.92 -0.51
C SER A 50 -9.16 -25.70 -1.57
N ARG A 51 -9.18 -26.53 -2.62
CA ARG A 51 -10.25 -26.56 -3.64
C ARG A 51 -11.51 -27.31 -3.22
N LYS A 52 -11.48 -28.12 -2.16
CA LYS A 52 -12.71 -28.69 -1.59
C LYS A 52 -13.33 -27.63 -0.67
N VAL A 53 -14.55 -27.32 -0.94
CA VAL A 53 -15.47 -26.28 -0.45
C VAL A 53 -15.52 -26.08 1.09
N GLU A 54 -14.80 -26.85 1.89
CA GLU A 54 -14.94 -26.89 3.36
C GLU A 54 -14.07 -25.90 4.13
N ASN A 55 -12.96 -25.35 3.55
CA ASN A 55 -12.12 -24.34 4.19
C ASN A 55 -11.72 -23.25 3.19
N ARG A 56 -12.63 -22.30 2.95
CA ARG A 56 -12.35 -21.10 2.13
C ARG A 56 -11.80 -19.98 3.04
N LYS A 57 -10.49 -19.99 3.25
CA LYS A 57 -9.83 -19.07 4.16
C LYS A 57 -8.80 -18.20 3.44
N LEU A 58 -8.87 -16.89 3.63
CA LEU A 58 -7.92 -15.90 3.10
C LEU A 58 -7.21 -15.23 4.26
N ALA A 59 -5.95 -14.86 4.05
CA ALA A 59 -5.21 -14.02 4.97
C ALA A 59 -5.23 -12.55 4.49
N LEU A 60 -5.41 -11.63 5.43
CA LEU A 60 -5.15 -10.22 5.24
C LEU A 60 -4.02 -9.83 6.20
N PHE A 61 -2.81 -9.71 5.66
CA PHE A 61 -1.62 -9.34 6.40
C PHE A 61 -1.47 -7.82 6.42
N ILE A 62 -1.28 -7.26 7.61
CA ILE A 62 -1.13 -5.81 7.79
C ILE A 62 0.16 -5.53 8.55
N GLU A 63 0.99 -4.69 7.97
CA GLU A 63 2.20 -4.15 8.57
C GLU A 63 2.21 -2.62 8.38
N ASN A 64 2.69 -1.89 9.39
CA ASN A 64 2.89 -0.43 9.33
C ASN A 64 1.70 0.41 8.78
N MET A 65 0.47 -0.08 8.91
CA MET A 65 -0.73 0.65 8.50
C MET A 65 -1.82 0.56 9.56
N ASN A 66 -2.36 1.70 9.96
CA ASN A 66 -3.49 1.79 10.86
C ASN A 66 -4.80 1.49 10.12
N TYR A 67 -5.67 0.68 10.71
CA TYR A 67 -6.91 0.19 10.08
C TYR A 67 -8.09 -0.03 11.04
N GLU A 68 -7.92 0.26 12.33
CA GLU A 68 -8.92 -0.05 13.35
C GLU A 68 -9.99 1.04 13.48
N SER A 69 -9.62 2.30 13.19
CA SER A 69 -10.51 3.45 13.25
C SER A 69 -10.96 3.90 11.86
N ILE A 70 -12.20 4.40 11.78
CA ILE A 70 -12.82 4.91 10.56
C ILE A 70 -12.08 6.11 9.94
N ASP A 71 -11.28 6.80 10.74
CA ASP A 71 -10.47 7.95 10.32
C ASP A 71 -9.11 7.52 9.77
N GLU A 72 -8.78 6.25 9.86
CA GLU A 72 -7.52 5.69 9.38
C GLU A 72 -7.63 5.25 7.91
N PHE A 73 -6.54 5.41 7.19
CA PHE A 73 -6.50 5.09 5.76
C PHE A 73 -6.87 3.61 5.48
N GLY A 74 -6.31 2.68 6.26
CA GLY A 74 -6.49 1.24 6.07
C GLY A 74 -7.90 0.72 6.34
N TYR A 75 -8.71 1.45 7.13
CA TYR A 75 -10.04 0.99 7.54
C TYR A 75 -10.94 0.61 6.38
N ASP A 76 -11.12 1.52 5.42
CA ASP A 76 -11.99 1.30 4.26
C ASP A 76 -11.45 0.23 3.31
N VAL A 77 -10.11 0.11 3.18
CA VAL A 77 -9.45 -0.94 2.38
C VAL A 77 -9.75 -2.33 2.96
N VAL A 78 -9.54 -2.48 4.27
CA VAL A 78 -9.83 -3.72 5.00
C VAL A 78 -11.31 -4.07 4.93
N LEU A 79 -12.18 -3.08 5.12
CA LEU A 79 -13.63 -3.25 5.06
C LEU A 79 -14.09 -3.71 3.68
N GLY A 80 -13.60 -3.08 2.61
CA GLY A 80 -13.93 -3.42 1.23
C GLY A 80 -13.52 -4.84 0.87
N PHE A 81 -12.31 -5.27 1.26
CA PHE A 81 -11.84 -6.63 1.08
C PHE A 81 -12.72 -7.65 1.82
N LYS A 82 -12.93 -7.45 3.12
CA LYS A 82 -13.71 -8.37 3.98
C LYS A 82 -15.14 -8.52 3.50
N GLN A 83 -15.83 -7.41 3.21
CA GLN A 83 -17.22 -7.45 2.76
C GLN A 83 -17.38 -8.25 1.47
N ASN A 84 -16.46 -8.10 0.53
CA ASN A 84 -16.53 -8.83 -0.74
C ASN A 84 -16.12 -10.30 -0.60
N ALA A 85 -15.14 -10.62 0.22
CA ALA A 85 -14.78 -11.98 0.57
C ALA A 85 -15.98 -12.71 1.22
N PHE A 86 -16.63 -12.09 2.20
CA PHE A 86 -17.79 -12.64 2.91
C PHE A 86 -18.98 -12.90 1.97
N LYS A 87 -19.29 -11.98 1.04
CA LYS A 87 -20.35 -12.18 0.02
C LYS A 87 -20.14 -13.47 -0.80
N HIS A 88 -18.88 -13.86 -0.99
CA HIS A 88 -18.50 -15.06 -1.74
C HIS A 88 -18.16 -16.27 -0.84
N LYS A 89 -18.56 -16.22 0.43
CA LYS A 89 -18.38 -17.29 1.42
C LYS A 89 -16.90 -17.64 1.69
N TRP A 90 -16.05 -16.62 1.76
CA TRP A 90 -14.68 -16.72 2.22
C TRP A 90 -14.58 -16.20 3.64
N ASP A 91 -13.88 -16.93 4.51
CA ASP A 91 -13.43 -16.45 5.80
C ASP A 91 -12.14 -15.64 5.61
N VAL A 92 -12.00 -14.55 6.36
CA VAL A 92 -10.82 -13.67 6.31
C VAL A 92 -10.26 -13.49 7.71
N ASP A 93 -9.03 -13.96 7.91
CA ASP A 93 -8.26 -13.62 9.10
C ASP A 93 -7.45 -12.36 8.84
N ILE A 94 -7.55 -11.39 9.74
CA ILE A 94 -6.67 -10.21 9.76
C ILE A 94 -5.52 -10.53 10.70
N ILE A 95 -4.30 -10.42 10.18
CA ILE A 95 -3.09 -10.79 10.89
C ILE A 95 -2.13 -9.59 10.88
N PRO A 96 -1.95 -8.91 12.03
CA PRO A 96 -0.87 -7.95 12.17
C PRO A 96 0.47 -8.67 12.01
N VAL A 97 1.30 -8.17 11.11
CA VAL A 97 2.62 -8.73 10.82
C VAL A 97 3.68 -7.85 11.46
N THR A 98 4.68 -8.50 12.04
CA THR A 98 5.83 -7.84 12.64
C THR A 98 7.11 -8.33 11.96
N PRO A 99 8.22 -7.57 12.01
CA PRO A 99 9.51 -8.03 11.52
C PRO A 99 9.96 -9.34 12.17
N GLN A 100 9.61 -9.55 13.44
CA GLN A 100 9.91 -10.80 14.14
C GLN A 100 9.18 -11.99 13.51
N LEU A 101 7.88 -11.86 13.22
CA LEU A 101 7.11 -12.94 12.55
C LEU A 101 7.71 -13.27 11.18
N GLN A 102 8.11 -12.26 10.42
CA GLN A 102 8.73 -12.44 9.10
C GLN A 102 10.08 -13.16 9.19
N ALA A 103 10.86 -12.91 10.25
CA ALA A 103 12.14 -13.58 10.49
C ALA A 103 11.98 -15.04 10.96
N GLU A 104 10.93 -15.32 11.73
CA GLU A 104 10.68 -16.66 12.31
C GLU A 104 10.00 -17.62 11.33
N GLU A 105 9.12 -17.11 10.45
CA GLU A 105 8.28 -17.94 9.57
C GLU A 105 8.43 -17.51 8.10
N LYS A 106 8.69 -18.47 7.21
CA LYS A 106 8.66 -18.23 5.77
C LYS A 106 7.23 -18.00 5.28
N TYR A 107 7.06 -17.07 4.34
CA TYR A 107 5.75 -16.68 3.81
C TYR A 107 4.90 -17.87 3.32
N ASP A 108 5.42 -18.66 2.36
CA ASP A 108 4.67 -19.80 1.80
C ASP A 108 4.38 -20.87 2.84
N THR A 109 5.31 -21.12 3.77
CA THR A 109 5.13 -22.04 4.87
C THR A 109 4.01 -21.59 5.80
N TYR A 110 3.98 -20.28 6.15
CA TYR A 110 2.93 -19.69 6.97
C TYR A 110 1.54 -19.85 6.32
N ILE A 111 1.42 -19.55 5.03
CA ILE A 111 0.19 -19.71 4.26
C ILE A 111 -0.31 -21.16 4.29
N LEU A 112 0.58 -22.13 4.01
CA LEU A 112 0.25 -23.55 4.00
C LEU A 112 -0.11 -24.09 5.39
N LYS A 113 0.68 -23.73 6.41
CA LYS A 113 0.50 -24.17 7.81
C LYS A 113 -0.87 -23.77 8.36
N ASN A 114 -1.36 -22.60 7.99
CA ASN A 114 -2.64 -22.05 8.45
C ASN A 114 -3.81 -22.33 7.50
N GLY A 115 -3.56 -23.00 6.37
CA GLY A 115 -4.59 -23.43 5.42
C GLY A 115 -5.21 -22.30 4.60
N TYR A 116 -4.49 -21.19 4.40
CA TYR A 116 -4.95 -20.11 3.55
C TYR A 116 -4.85 -20.47 2.08
N CYS A 117 -5.83 -20.01 1.29
CA CYS A 117 -5.88 -20.18 -0.16
C CYS A 117 -5.14 -19.08 -0.92
N GLY A 118 -4.85 -17.99 -0.25
CA GLY A 118 -4.16 -16.82 -0.76
C GLY A 118 -4.18 -15.68 0.25
N ALA A 119 -3.44 -14.62 -0.04
CA ALA A 119 -3.29 -13.49 0.87
C ALA A 119 -3.36 -12.13 0.19
N PHE A 120 -3.80 -11.13 0.96
CA PHE A 120 -3.70 -9.72 0.63
C PHE A 120 -2.77 -9.03 1.64
N LEU A 121 -1.72 -8.38 1.17
CA LEU A 121 -0.68 -7.72 1.95
C LEU A 121 -0.84 -6.21 1.85
N VAL A 122 -0.84 -5.54 3.02
CA VAL A 122 -1.09 -4.10 3.14
C VAL A 122 -0.03 -3.47 4.05
N GLY A 123 0.58 -2.36 3.61
CA GLY A 123 1.53 -1.58 4.41
C GLY A 123 2.96 -2.11 4.47
N PHE A 124 3.30 -3.11 3.69
CA PHE A 124 4.65 -3.69 3.63
C PHE A 124 5.63 -2.75 2.93
N ALA A 125 6.88 -2.73 3.40
CA ALA A 125 7.97 -2.02 2.76
C ALA A 125 8.70 -2.91 1.75
N LEU A 126 9.35 -2.30 0.75
CA LEU A 126 10.05 -3.05 -0.32
C LEU A 126 11.16 -3.98 0.20
N HIS A 127 11.75 -3.66 1.36
CA HIS A 127 12.86 -4.41 1.95
C HIS A 127 12.44 -5.48 2.95
N ASP A 128 11.14 -5.62 3.25
CA ASP A 128 10.64 -6.62 4.18
C ASP A 128 10.98 -8.05 3.73
N GLU A 129 11.26 -8.95 4.68
CA GLU A 129 11.69 -10.31 4.36
C GLU A 129 10.67 -11.07 3.53
N TRP A 130 9.38 -10.97 3.87
CA TRP A 130 8.34 -11.62 3.11
C TRP A 130 8.23 -11.07 1.69
N MET A 131 8.42 -9.74 1.51
CA MET A 131 8.43 -9.13 0.17
C MET A 131 9.53 -9.72 -0.72
N GLN A 132 10.71 -10.03 -0.18
CA GLN A 132 11.79 -10.68 -0.94
C GLN A 132 11.44 -12.13 -1.32
N GLN A 133 10.71 -12.84 -0.47
CA GLN A 133 10.25 -14.22 -0.73
C GLN A 133 9.17 -14.28 -1.81
N LEU A 134 8.35 -13.23 -1.97
CA LEU A 134 7.28 -13.17 -2.97
C LEU A 134 7.75 -13.27 -4.42
N LYS A 135 9.02 -13.02 -4.70
CA LYS A 135 9.59 -13.23 -6.05
C LYS A 135 9.42 -14.67 -6.54
N ASN A 136 9.43 -15.62 -5.62
CA ASN A 136 9.37 -17.05 -5.91
C ASN A 136 8.13 -17.75 -5.32
N THR A 137 7.21 -17.01 -4.72
CA THR A 137 6.01 -17.61 -4.13
C THR A 137 5.15 -18.31 -5.17
N THR A 138 4.59 -19.44 -4.78
CA THR A 138 3.55 -20.15 -5.54
C THR A 138 2.14 -19.84 -5.04
N MET A 139 2.04 -19.05 -3.96
CA MET A 139 0.78 -18.70 -3.32
C MET A 139 0.14 -17.48 -3.98
N PRO A 140 -1.16 -17.54 -4.30
CA PRO A 140 -1.91 -16.38 -4.79
C PRO A 140 -1.80 -15.22 -3.81
N THR A 141 -1.25 -14.11 -4.26
CA THR A 141 -0.96 -12.95 -3.40
C THR A 141 -1.32 -11.66 -4.11
N VAL A 142 -2.00 -10.75 -3.40
CA VAL A 142 -2.21 -9.38 -3.86
C VAL A 142 -1.44 -8.43 -2.96
N LEU A 143 -0.75 -7.48 -3.55
CA LEU A 143 -0.01 -6.44 -2.85
C LEU A 143 -0.74 -5.11 -3.01
N PHE A 144 -0.95 -4.42 -1.90
CA PHE A 144 -1.42 -3.04 -1.89
C PHE A 144 -0.23 -2.09 -2.03
N ASP A 145 -0.28 -1.24 -3.08
CA ASP A 145 0.74 -0.22 -3.36
C ASP A 145 2.19 -0.74 -3.47
N ASN A 146 2.35 -2.05 -3.70
CA ASN A 146 3.64 -2.70 -3.92
C ASN A 146 3.59 -3.66 -5.10
N TYR A 147 4.72 -3.87 -5.77
CA TYR A 147 4.79 -4.70 -6.96
C TYR A 147 6.00 -5.63 -6.97
N ILE A 148 5.76 -6.88 -7.40
CA ILE A 148 6.79 -7.89 -7.67
C ILE A 148 6.75 -8.23 -9.16
N GLU A 149 7.88 -8.11 -9.82
CA GLU A 149 8.00 -8.43 -11.24
C GLU A 149 8.07 -9.94 -11.50
N ASN A 150 7.55 -10.34 -12.66
CA ASN A 150 7.73 -11.67 -13.23
C ASN A 150 7.19 -12.84 -12.40
N ASN A 151 6.31 -12.62 -11.41
CA ASN A 151 5.63 -13.70 -10.72
C ASN A 151 4.13 -13.69 -11.07
N PRO A 152 3.60 -14.73 -11.77
CA PRO A 152 2.20 -14.78 -12.18
C PRO A 152 1.22 -15.03 -11.02
N ASN A 153 1.72 -15.37 -9.83
CA ASN A 153 0.91 -15.57 -8.63
C ASN A 153 0.80 -14.32 -7.78
N VAL A 154 1.51 -13.23 -8.13
CA VAL A 154 1.52 -11.97 -7.38
C VAL A 154 0.97 -10.85 -8.23
N ALA A 155 -0.02 -10.12 -7.69
CA ALA A 155 -0.63 -8.99 -8.38
C ALA A 155 -0.54 -7.71 -7.54
N TYR A 156 -0.60 -6.57 -8.21
CA TYR A 156 -0.66 -5.24 -7.64
C TYR A 156 -2.09 -4.69 -7.67
N VAL A 157 -2.49 -4.02 -6.61
CA VAL A 157 -3.65 -3.13 -6.57
C VAL A 157 -3.27 -1.80 -5.92
N GLY A 158 -3.68 -0.70 -6.51
CA GLY A 158 -3.44 0.64 -5.99
C GLY A 158 -4.19 1.70 -6.77
N THR A 159 -3.93 2.96 -6.45
CA THR A 159 -4.45 4.12 -7.18
C THR A 159 -3.44 4.57 -8.24
N ASP A 160 -3.91 5.13 -9.34
CA ASP A 160 -3.03 5.79 -10.31
C ASP A 160 -2.46 7.07 -9.72
N SER A 161 -1.27 6.94 -9.12
CA SER A 161 -0.56 8.04 -8.48
C SER A 161 -0.12 9.11 -9.49
N TYR A 162 0.17 8.72 -10.73
CA TYR A 162 0.53 9.68 -11.79
C TYR A 162 -0.63 10.58 -12.14
N GLU A 163 -1.81 10.00 -12.41
CA GLU A 163 -3.03 10.76 -12.70
C GLU A 163 -3.41 11.68 -11.51
N GLY A 164 -3.30 11.18 -10.26
CA GLY A 164 -3.65 11.96 -9.07
C GLY A 164 -2.73 13.15 -8.82
N ILE A 165 -1.43 12.96 -8.89
CA ILE A 165 -0.45 14.03 -8.70
C ILE A 165 -0.55 15.06 -9.84
N ASP A 166 -0.74 14.61 -11.08
CA ASP A 166 -0.94 15.49 -12.22
C ASP A 166 -2.17 16.39 -12.05
N MET A 167 -3.29 15.84 -11.57
CA MET A 167 -4.49 16.63 -11.21
C MET A 167 -4.17 17.71 -10.18
N ALA A 168 -3.40 17.37 -9.12
CA ALA A 168 -3.05 18.30 -8.06
C ALA A 168 -2.12 19.43 -8.55
N VAL A 169 -1.10 19.11 -9.32
CA VAL A 169 -0.18 20.10 -9.91
C VAL A 169 -0.92 21.02 -10.89
N LYS A 170 -1.75 20.48 -11.78
CA LYS A 170 -2.57 21.25 -12.70
C LYS A 170 -3.55 22.19 -11.98
N HIS A 171 -4.18 21.71 -10.89
CA HIS A 171 -5.05 22.54 -10.07
C HIS A 171 -4.31 23.73 -9.50
N LEU A 172 -3.16 23.52 -8.87
CA LEU A 172 -2.33 24.59 -8.31
C LEU A 172 -1.81 25.54 -9.40
N HIS A 173 -1.36 25.01 -10.53
CA HIS A 173 -0.91 25.83 -11.67
C HIS A 173 -2.02 26.73 -12.22
N ASN A 174 -3.24 26.20 -12.35
CA ASN A 174 -4.41 26.97 -12.80
C ASN A 174 -4.82 28.08 -11.81
N LEU A 175 -4.46 27.94 -10.53
CA LEU A 175 -4.61 28.98 -9.50
C LEU A 175 -3.47 30.02 -9.53
N GLY A 176 -2.46 29.84 -10.40
CA GLY A 176 -1.34 30.76 -10.61
C GLY A 176 -0.09 30.44 -9.80
N HIS A 177 -0.07 29.30 -9.08
CA HIS A 177 1.11 28.88 -8.33
C HIS A 177 2.23 28.42 -9.29
N LYS A 178 3.43 28.96 -9.12
CA LYS A 178 4.63 28.57 -9.87
C LYS A 178 5.67 27.88 -8.99
N LYS A 179 5.86 28.34 -7.75
CA LYS A 179 6.72 27.71 -6.76
C LYS A 179 5.88 26.78 -5.87
N ILE A 180 5.83 25.51 -6.26
CA ILE A 180 5.07 24.47 -5.57
C ILE A 180 6.06 23.57 -4.85
N ALA A 181 5.94 23.48 -3.51
CA ALA A 181 6.69 22.53 -2.71
C ALA A 181 5.98 21.17 -2.66
N PHE A 182 6.75 20.11 -2.46
CA PHE A 182 6.20 18.76 -2.30
C PHE A 182 6.76 18.07 -1.06
N ILE A 183 5.89 17.62 -0.16
CA ILE A 183 6.26 16.76 0.96
C ILE A 183 5.71 15.37 0.72
N ASN A 184 6.60 14.45 0.38
CA ASN A 184 6.29 13.06 0.06
C ASN A 184 6.37 12.15 1.28
N GLY A 185 5.96 10.90 1.12
CA GLY A 185 6.05 9.86 2.14
C GLY A 185 7.44 9.24 2.26
N SER A 186 7.48 7.99 2.75
CA SER A 186 8.72 7.24 3.01
C SER A 186 9.51 6.95 1.72
N LEU A 187 10.83 7.09 1.80
CA LEU A 187 11.78 6.72 0.74
C LEU A 187 11.82 5.21 0.43
N PHE A 188 11.21 4.37 1.26
CA PHE A 188 11.16 2.91 1.08
C PHE A 188 9.80 2.42 0.57
N SER A 189 9.00 3.32 0.02
CA SER A 189 7.66 3.06 -0.49
C SER A 189 7.62 3.25 -2.00
N LEU A 190 7.20 2.22 -2.73
CA LEU A 190 7.01 2.29 -4.18
C LEU A 190 6.05 3.43 -4.57
N VAL A 191 4.99 3.63 -3.79
CA VAL A 191 4.01 4.68 -4.06
C VAL A 191 4.60 6.08 -3.86
N SER A 192 5.57 6.24 -2.94
CA SER A 192 6.30 7.50 -2.79
C SER A 192 7.18 7.79 -4.01
N ASP A 193 7.90 6.79 -4.51
CA ASP A 193 8.70 6.93 -5.73
C ASP A 193 7.82 7.33 -6.92
N GLN A 194 6.67 6.67 -7.10
CA GLN A 194 5.71 6.99 -8.16
C GLN A 194 5.15 8.41 -8.04
N ARG A 195 4.80 8.86 -6.82
CA ARG A 195 4.29 10.22 -6.59
C ARG A 195 5.36 11.27 -6.83
N GLN A 196 6.60 11.01 -6.48
CA GLN A 196 7.71 11.92 -6.77
C GLN A 196 7.94 12.05 -8.27
N GLU A 197 8.08 10.92 -8.97
CA GLU A 197 8.26 10.93 -10.43
C GLU A 197 7.08 11.64 -11.14
N ALA A 198 5.85 11.38 -10.67
CA ALA A 198 4.66 12.05 -11.18
C ALA A 198 4.70 13.57 -10.94
N PHE A 199 5.11 14.03 -9.76
CA PHE A 199 5.26 15.44 -9.44
C PHE A 199 6.26 16.11 -10.36
N GLU A 200 7.45 15.52 -10.48
CA GLU A 200 8.51 16.06 -11.35
C GLU A 200 8.10 16.12 -12.82
N ASN A 201 7.39 15.10 -13.32
CA ASN A 201 6.89 15.09 -14.69
C ASN A 201 5.79 16.14 -14.89
N SER A 202 4.82 16.23 -13.98
CA SER A 202 3.72 17.20 -14.08
C SER A 202 4.21 18.66 -13.99
N MET A 203 5.21 18.94 -13.15
CA MET A 203 5.85 20.25 -13.08
C MET A 203 6.52 20.59 -14.41
N ARG A 204 7.29 19.69 -15.01
CA ARG A 204 7.93 19.88 -16.31
C ARG A 204 6.91 20.10 -17.43
N ASP A 205 5.84 19.31 -17.47
CA ASP A 205 4.78 19.41 -18.48
C ASP A 205 4.01 20.74 -18.36
N ALA A 206 3.88 21.28 -17.14
CA ALA A 206 3.32 22.59 -16.88
C ALA A 206 4.30 23.76 -17.16
N GLY A 207 5.55 23.48 -17.53
CA GLY A 207 6.60 24.49 -17.72
C GLY A 207 7.06 25.14 -16.42
N LEU A 208 6.90 24.45 -15.29
CA LEU A 208 7.27 24.92 -13.95
C LEU A 208 8.66 24.41 -13.56
N GLU A 209 9.39 25.22 -12.83
CA GLU A 209 10.71 24.87 -12.31
C GLU A 209 10.58 23.98 -11.04
N ILE A 210 11.48 23.00 -10.92
CA ILE A 210 11.59 22.14 -9.75
C ILE A 210 12.77 22.60 -8.91
N TYR A 211 12.49 22.98 -7.66
CA TYR A 211 13.49 23.44 -6.71
C TYR A 211 13.83 22.33 -5.73
N PRO A 212 15.08 21.82 -5.69
CA PRO A 212 15.45 20.74 -4.76
C PRO A 212 15.17 21.09 -3.30
N GLU A 213 15.32 22.35 -2.90
CA GLU A 213 15.03 22.85 -1.57
C GLU A 213 13.53 22.87 -1.20
N LEU A 214 12.64 22.71 -2.19
CA LEU A 214 11.19 22.60 -2.00
C LEU A 214 10.70 21.14 -2.02
N MET A 215 11.63 20.18 -1.99
CA MET A 215 11.32 18.74 -1.92
C MET A 215 11.58 18.21 -0.53
N GLY A 216 10.56 17.58 0.06
CA GLY A 216 10.63 16.97 1.38
C GLY A 216 10.19 15.50 1.36
N HIS A 217 10.76 14.71 2.26
CA HIS A 217 10.40 13.32 2.48
C HIS A 217 10.23 13.06 3.97
N GLY A 218 9.39 12.10 4.30
CA GLY A 218 9.21 11.73 5.68
C GLY A 218 8.43 10.44 5.83
N TYR A 219 7.74 10.34 6.93
CA TYR A 219 6.76 9.28 7.14
C TYR A 219 5.36 9.84 6.91
N TYR A 220 4.36 8.98 6.79
CA TYR A 220 2.97 9.39 6.64
C TYR A 220 2.36 9.82 8.00
N ILE A 221 3.05 10.74 8.69
CA ILE A 221 2.67 11.30 9.99
C ILE A 221 2.67 12.85 9.95
N PRO A 222 1.85 13.52 10.78
CA PRO A 222 1.74 14.98 10.77
C PRO A 222 3.07 15.69 11.12
N GLU A 223 3.87 15.09 12.01
CA GLU A 223 5.14 15.60 12.50
C GLU A 223 6.18 15.82 11.39
N THR A 224 6.01 15.16 10.23
CA THR A 224 6.87 15.38 9.06
C THR A 224 6.91 16.86 8.65
N ALA A 225 5.80 17.58 8.79
CA ALA A 225 5.67 18.97 8.35
C ALA A 225 6.62 19.94 9.08
N GLN A 226 6.93 19.72 10.36
CA GLN A 226 7.77 20.59 11.18
C GLN A 226 9.19 20.80 10.61
N TYR A 227 9.68 19.83 9.83
CA TYR A 227 11.03 19.90 9.25
C TYR A 227 11.11 20.75 7.97
N TYR A 228 9.98 21.06 7.34
CA TYR A 228 9.96 21.61 5.99
C TYR A 228 9.22 22.93 5.86
N VAL A 229 8.08 23.13 6.54
CA VAL A 229 7.14 24.22 6.27
C VAL A 229 7.82 25.59 6.33
N SER A 230 8.53 25.91 7.41
CA SER A 230 9.21 27.20 7.55
C SER A 230 10.24 27.46 6.47
N ASN A 231 11.00 26.42 6.08
CA ASN A 231 12.02 26.53 5.03
C ASN A 231 11.37 26.72 3.65
N PHE A 232 10.29 26.03 3.36
CA PHE A 232 9.57 26.16 2.09
C PHE A 232 8.98 27.56 1.91
N ILE A 233 8.38 28.09 2.96
CA ILE A 233 7.86 29.46 2.94
C ILE A 233 9.00 30.48 2.77
N ALA A 234 10.11 30.32 3.49
CA ALA A 234 11.27 31.20 3.34
C ALA A 234 11.91 31.11 1.95
N ALA A 235 11.82 29.97 1.28
CA ALA A 235 12.26 29.78 -0.10
C ALA A 235 11.24 30.31 -1.14
N GLY A 236 10.10 30.88 -0.69
CA GLY A 236 9.08 31.49 -1.54
C GLY A 236 8.06 30.51 -2.14
N ALA A 237 7.87 29.35 -1.54
CA ALA A 237 6.78 28.46 -1.93
C ALA A 237 5.42 29.15 -1.66
N THR A 238 4.53 29.09 -2.64
CA THR A 238 3.15 29.62 -2.54
C THR A 238 2.11 28.52 -2.38
N ALA A 239 2.51 27.27 -2.61
CA ALA A 239 1.69 26.09 -2.39
C ALA A 239 2.53 24.90 -1.93
N ILE A 240 1.93 24.02 -1.14
CA ILE A 240 2.51 22.75 -0.71
C ILE A 240 1.57 21.61 -1.12
N LEU A 241 2.05 20.72 -1.99
CA LEU A 241 1.43 19.44 -2.26
C LEU A 241 1.97 18.41 -1.27
N CYS A 242 1.09 17.62 -0.67
CA CYS A 242 1.43 16.62 0.33
C CYS A 242 1.14 15.21 -0.20
N GLY A 243 2.03 14.28 0.07
CA GLY A 243 1.88 12.87 -0.31
C GLY A 243 0.80 12.13 0.49
N SER A 244 0.15 12.76 1.48
CA SER A 244 -1.04 12.25 2.16
C SER A 244 -1.78 13.37 2.89
N ASP A 245 -3.05 13.13 3.24
CA ASP A 245 -3.85 14.05 4.07
C ASP A 245 -3.29 14.17 5.49
N THR A 246 -2.66 13.13 5.98
CA THR A 246 -2.02 13.14 7.31
C THR A 246 -0.84 14.12 7.34
N ILE A 247 -0.01 14.12 6.30
CA ILE A 247 1.06 15.13 6.14
C ILE A 247 0.44 16.52 5.98
N ALA A 248 -0.59 16.66 5.13
CA ALA A 248 -1.26 17.94 4.90
C ALA A 248 -1.88 18.53 6.17
N LYS A 249 -2.44 17.71 7.05
CA LYS A 249 -2.90 18.12 8.38
C LYS A 249 -1.76 18.71 9.20
N GLY A 250 -0.58 18.09 9.18
CA GLY A 250 0.61 18.62 9.81
C GLY A 250 1.03 19.96 9.23
N VAL A 251 1.04 20.09 7.89
CA VAL A 251 1.38 21.33 7.18
C VAL A 251 0.45 22.47 7.57
N ILE A 252 -0.88 22.24 7.61
CA ILE A 252 -1.85 23.26 8.04
C ILE A 252 -1.57 23.71 9.48
N SER A 253 -1.30 22.74 10.38
CA SER A 253 -1.00 23.04 11.78
C SER A 253 0.29 23.85 11.94
N GLU A 254 1.36 23.48 11.21
CA GLU A 254 2.64 24.22 11.23
C GLU A 254 2.49 25.64 10.67
N CYS A 255 1.75 25.80 9.57
CA CYS A 255 1.44 27.14 9.02
C CYS A 255 0.76 28.02 10.08
N GLN A 256 -0.28 27.50 10.75
CA GLN A 256 -1.01 28.22 11.79
C GLN A 256 -0.11 28.59 12.98
N MET A 257 0.76 27.67 13.44
CA MET A 257 1.71 27.94 14.52
C MET A 257 2.71 29.04 14.21
N HIS A 258 3.09 29.16 12.93
CA HIS A 258 4.00 30.22 12.46
C HIS A 258 3.28 31.48 11.97
N GLY A 259 1.95 31.57 12.15
CA GLY A 259 1.16 32.77 11.79
C GLY A 259 0.80 32.89 10.32
N PHE A 260 0.98 31.84 9.53
CA PHE A 260 0.56 31.80 8.12
C PHE A 260 -0.84 31.27 7.98
N ASN A 261 -1.62 31.91 7.11
CA ASN A 261 -3.00 31.52 6.83
C ASN A 261 -3.08 30.61 5.61
N VAL A 262 -3.72 29.47 5.77
CA VAL A 262 -4.13 28.61 4.66
C VAL A 262 -5.58 28.96 4.34
N PRO A 263 -5.92 29.28 3.07
CA PRO A 263 -5.10 29.25 1.86
C PRO A 263 -4.42 30.59 1.49
N ASN A 264 -4.65 31.69 2.24
CA ASN A 264 -4.35 33.07 1.79
C ASN A 264 -2.86 33.34 1.60
N ASP A 265 -1.99 32.81 2.50
CA ASP A 265 -0.55 32.97 2.41
C ASP A 265 0.08 31.78 1.69
N ILE A 266 -0.49 30.59 1.86
CA ILE A 266 -0.01 29.36 1.25
C ILE A 266 -1.15 28.37 1.00
N SER A 267 -1.26 27.84 -0.21
CA SER A 267 -2.22 26.79 -0.56
C SER A 267 -1.70 25.41 -0.15
N VAL A 268 -2.58 24.52 0.28
CA VAL A 268 -2.23 23.15 0.67
C VAL A 268 -3.15 22.15 -0.04
N VAL A 269 -2.54 21.13 -0.66
CA VAL A 269 -3.26 20.01 -1.28
C VAL A 269 -2.80 18.70 -0.63
N GLY A 270 -3.75 17.83 -0.27
CA GLY A 270 -3.50 16.51 0.28
C GLY A 270 -3.62 15.39 -0.75
N PHE A 271 -3.54 14.17 -0.25
CA PHE A 271 -3.78 12.94 -0.99
C PHE A 271 -4.45 11.93 -0.05
N ASP A 272 -5.50 11.22 -0.45
CA ASP A 272 -6.26 10.13 0.17
C ASP A 272 -7.76 10.42 0.34
N ASP A 273 -8.17 11.66 0.64
CA ASP A 273 -9.51 12.08 1.06
C ASP A 273 -10.04 11.23 2.24
N VAL A 274 -9.22 11.14 3.30
CA VAL A 274 -9.66 10.52 4.56
C VAL A 274 -10.74 11.39 5.24
N LYS A 275 -11.56 10.81 6.10
CA LYS A 275 -12.73 11.48 6.65
C LYS A 275 -12.44 12.81 7.33
N PHE A 276 -11.32 12.90 8.05
CA PHE A 276 -10.95 14.14 8.73
C PHE A 276 -10.60 15.29 7.75
N ALA A 277 -10.25 15.01 6.49
CA ALA A 277 -9.84 16.03 5.51
C ALA A 277 -10.94 17.11 5.32
N ALA A 278 -12.21 16.70 5.30
CA ALA A 278 -13.34 17.61 5.20
C ALA A 278 -13.62 18.40 6.51
N ALA A 279 -13.10 17.95 7.65
CA ALA A 279 -13.31 18.56 8.95
C ALA A 279 -12.13 19.44 9.42
N LEU A 280 -11.06 19.53 8.65
CA LEU A 280 -9.94 20.43 8.92
C LEU A 280 -10.39 21.91 8.80
N THR A 281 -9.62 22.80 9.35
CA THR A 281 -9.81 24.24 9.25
C THR A 281 -8.54 24.88 8.65
N PRO A 282 -8.59 25.26 7.35
CA PRO A 282 -9.71 25.09 6.39
C PRO A 282 -9.90 23.62 5.96
N PRO A 283 -11.11 23.26 5.43
CA PRO A 283 -11.34 21.96 4.79
C PRO A 283 -10.35 21.71 3.65
N LEU A 284 -9.74 20.51 3.63
CA LEU A 284 -8.61 20.18 2.80
C LEU A 284 -9.02 19.81 1.36
N THR A 285 -8.49 20.53 0.37
CA THR A 285 -8.44 20.12 -1.04
C THR A 285 -7.49 18.93 -1.15
N THR A 286 -7.93 17.83 -1.76
CA THR A 286 -7.18 16.58 -1.77
C THR A 286 -7.48 15.71 -2.98
N ILE A 287 -6.62 14.74 -3.25
CA ILE A 287 -6.85 13.69 -4.24
C ILE A 287 -7.50 12.50 -3.53
N ARG A 288 -8.73 12.18 -3.94
CA ARG A 288 -9.46 11.03 -3.38
C ARG A 288 -8.96 9.72 -3.97
N GLN A 289 -8.72 8.76 -3.08
CA GLN A 289 -8.60 7.35 -3.39
C GLN A 289 -9.88 6.62 -2.97
N GLU A 290 -10.47 5.83 -3.85
CA GLU A 290 -11.66 5.02 -3.53
C GLU A 290 -11.26 3.78 -2.73
N ARG A 291 -10.89 3.97 -1.46
CA ARG A 291 -10.27 2.96 -0.59
C ARG A 291 -11.12 1.70 -0.41
N ASN A 292 -12.43 1.82 -0.28
CA ASN A 292 -13.31 0.65 -0.20
C ASN A 292 -13.27 -0.17 -1.49
N ASP A 293 -13.25 0.51 -2.65
CA ASP A 293 -13.14 -0.14 -3.94
C ASP A 293 -11.76 -0.75 -4.18
N LEU A 294 -10.68 -0.16 -3.64
CA LEU A 294 -9.35 -0.78 -3.64
C LEU A 294 -9.38 -2.13 -2.92
N GLY A 295 -9.99 -2.20 -1.74
CA GLY A 295 -10.18 -3.45 -1.01
C GLY A 295 -11.05 -4.46 -1.77
N ARG A 296 -12.13 -3.99 -2.39
CA ARG A 296 -12.98 -4.82 -3.26
C ARG A 296 -12.21 -5.38 -4.45
N CYS A 297 -11.43 -4.56 -5.13
CA CYS A 297 -10.59 -4.98 -6.26
C CYS A 297 -9.51 -5.97 -5.82
N ALA A 298 -8.89 -5.76 -4.66
CA ALA A 298 -7.93 -6.71 -4.09
C ALA A 298 -8.55 -8.11 -3.95
N TYR A 299 -9.78 -8.20 -3.43
CA TYR A 299 -10.50 -9.47 -3.36
C TYR A 299 -10.75 -10.09 -4.75
N ILE A 300 -11.23 -9.30 -5.71
CA ILE A 300 -11.52 -9.78 -7.07
C ILE A 300 -10.25 -10.34 -7.72
N ILE A 301 -9.14 -9.62 -7.60
CA ILE A 301 -7.83 -10.01 -8.12
C ILE A 301 -7.35 -11.29 -7.45
N LEU A 302 -7.40 -11.36 -6.12
CA LEU A 302 -6.99 -12.54 -5.36
C LEU A 302 -7.80 -13.77 -5.76
N ASN A 303 -9.12 -13.62 -5.86
CA ASN A 303 -9.98 -14.70 -6.33
C ASN A 303 -9.64 -15.14 -7.76
N SER A 304 -9.27 -14.22 -8.65
CA SER A 304 -8.82 -14.54 -10.00
C SER A 304 -7.51 -15.33 -10.00
N LEU A 305 -6.52 -14.92 -9.20
CA LEU A 305 -5.24 -15.64 -9.04
C LEU A 305 -5.46 -17.07 -8.49
N ILE A 306 -6.36 -17.24 -7.50
CA ILE A 306 -6.75 -18.55 -6.96
C ILE A 306 -7.32 -19.46 -8.06
N HIS A 307 -7.99 -18.87 -9.05
CA HIS A 307 -8.53 -19.59 -10.22
C HIS A 307 -7.57 -19.61 -11.40
N HIS A 308 -6.27 -19.30 -11.19
CA HIS A 308 -5.22 -19.32 -12.20
C HIS A 308 -5.42 -18.34 -13.37
N ILE A 309 -6.11 -17.22 -13.13
CA ILE A 309 -6.16 -16.09 -14.05
C ILE A 309 -5.04 -15.12 -13.68
N PRO A 310 -3.96 -15.00 -14.46
CA PRO A 310 -2.81 -14.18 -14.12
C PRO A 310 -3.15 -12.69 -14.34
N ILE A 311 -3.40 -11.97 -13.26
CA ILE A 311 -3.53 -10.51 -13.25
C ILE A 311 -2.21 -9.94 -12.73
N SER A 312 -1.68 -8.92 -13.40
CA SER A 312 -0.42 -8.28 -13.00
C SER A 312 -0.67 -7.01 -12.18
N ARG A 313 -1.36 -6.04 -12.76
CA ARG A 313 -1.59 -4.73 -12.14
C ARG A 313 -3.02 -4.27 -12.34
N THR A 314 -3.59 -3.65 -11.30
CA THR A 314 -4.88 -2.97 -11.35
C THR A 314 -4.74 -1.64 -10.63
N GLN A 315 -5.07 -0.55 -11.31
CA GLN A 315 -5.06 0.79 -10.77
C GLN A 315 -6.45 1.40 -10.87
N LEU A 316 -6.91 2.02 -9.77
CA LEU A 316 -8.14 2.78 -9.76
C LEU A 316 -7.84 4.25 -10.04
N ARG A 317 -8.76 4.92 -10.73
CA ARG A 317 -8.63 6.34 -11.02
C ARG A 317 -8.87 7.17 -9.76
N PRO A 318 -8.00 8.15 -9.46
CA PRO A 318 -8.23 9.12 -8.41
C PRO A 318 -9.21 10.20 -8.84
N MET A 319 -9.62 11.05 -7.90
CA MET A 319 -10.45 12.23 -8.15
C MET A 319 -9.94 13.42 -7.36
N LEU A 320 -9.84 14.59 -7.97
CA LEU A 320 -9.60 15.83 -7.24
C LEU A 320 -10.88 16.26 -6.50
N ILE A 321 -10.76 16.51 -5.21
CA ILE A 321 -11.82 17.03 -4.34
C ILE A 321 -11.42 18.43 -3.89
N GLU A 322 -11.95 19.42 -4.58
CA GLU A 322 -11.69 20.83 -4.26
C GLU A 322 -12.48 21.25 -3.00
N ARG A 323 -11.77 21.89 -2.05
CA ARG A 323 -12.31 22.48 -0.83
C ARG A 323 -11.70 23.88 -0.59
N GLU A 324 -11.43 24.24 0.66
CA GLU A 324 -11.10 25.61 1.05
C GLU A 324 -9.59 25.82 1.33
N SER A 325 -8.74 24.80 1.21
CA SER A 325 -7.31 24.89 1.52
C SER A 325 -6.46 25.39 0.36
N THR A 326 -7.06 25.74 -0.78
CA THR A 326 -6.38 26.31 -1.95
C THR A 326 -7.05 27.59 -2.41
N ALA A 327 -6.28 28.59 -2.85
CA ALA A 327 -6.76 29.85 -3.41
C ALA A 327 -5.86 30.31 -4.57
N ARG A 328 -6.31 31.31 -5.32
CA ARG A 328 -5.45 31.97 -6.31
C ARG A 328 -4.27 32.63 -5.61
N VAL A 329 -3.09 32.57 -6.25
CA VAL A 329 -1.91 33.27 -5.77
C VAL A 329 -2.21 34.78 -5.60
N SER A 330 -1.83 35.33 -4.44
CA SER A 330 -1.99 36.74 -4.15
C SER A 330 -1.15 37.59 -5.12
N THR A 331 -1.75 38.67 -5.66
CA THR A 331 -1.04 39.61 -6.55
C THR A 331 0.18 40.31 -5.90
N ALA A 332 0.28 40.25 -4.57
CA ALA A 332 1.46 40.76 -3.85
C ALA A 332 2.71 39.88 -4.10
N HIS A 333 2.54 38.56 -4.24
CA HIS A 333 3.65 37.63 -4.57
C HIS A 333 3.96 37.61 -6.09
N ALA A 334 3.02 38.00 -6.94
CA ALA A 334 3.23 38.01 -8.38
C ALA A 334 4.07 39.22 -8.89
N ALA A 335 4.35 40.20 -8.03
CA ALA A 335 5.08 41.43 -8.38
C ALA A 335 6.58 41.40 -8.04
N GLU A 336 7.07 40.32 -7.38
CA GLU A 336 8.50 40.18 -7.01
C GLU A 336 9.29 39.26 -7.99
N GLU A 337 8.66 38.78 -9.06
CA GLU A 337 9.26 38.05 -10.20
C GLU A 337 9.36 38.99 -11.42
#